data_31e0e381a6ec1f8a6ca9c6cbc74fdeda
#
_entry.id   31e0e381a6ec1f8a6ca9c6cbc74fdeda
#
_cell.length_a   1.000
_cell.length_b   1.000
_cell.length_c   1.000
_cell.angle_alpha   90.00
_cell.angle_beta   90.00
_cell.angle_gamma   90.00
#
_symmetry.space_group_name_H-M   'P 1'
#
loop_
_entity.id
_entity.type
_entity.pdbx_description
1 polymer ?
#
loop_
_entity_poly.entity_id
_entity_poly.type
_entity_poly.pdbx_seq_one_letter_code
_entity_poly.pdbx_strand_id
1 'polypeptide(L)'
;MTPVYIIEEEKLRRNLQLIANVARRANVEIILAFKAFALWKTFPIFREYINSTTASSLSEARLALEEFGAPAHTYSPAYTDDNIEEIARCSSHLTFNSLTQYERFHSQCSMVNGQCSMGLRVNPEYSEVETLLYNPCAPGTRFGVSCDQLPAQLPPDIEGFHCHCHCESGADVLQRTLVHIEQKFSPWFPQLKWLNLGGGHLMTRKDYDVELIISLMQGLHERYPWLKIILEPGSAFAWQTGPLVSHVVDIVEDKGIRTAILDVSFTCHMPDCLEMPYMPEVRGAKIVNGKCSMFNAPFVYRLGGNSCLSGDFLASWDFGHPLAVGDEVIFEDMIHYTTVKTNMFNGITHPDIAIRHLDGTLETLRHYTYADYRDRMD
;
A
#
# COMPACT_ATOMS: atom_id res chain seq x y z
N MET A 1 6.75 -27.50 8.57
CA MET A 1 6.94 -26.52 7.48
C MET A 1 6.53 -25.16 8.07
N THR A 2 7.19 -24.08 7.72
CA THR A 2 6.86 -22.75 8.23
C THR A 2 6.06 -22.02 7.15
N PRO A 3 4.95 -21.33 7.47
CA PRO A 3 4.25 -20.54 6.49
C PRO A 3 5.16 -19.44 5.92
N VAL A 4 5.01 -19.08 4.64
CA VAL A 4 5.95 -18.17 3.97
C VAL A 4 5.29 -17.30 2.91
N TYR A 5 5.60 -16.00 2.93
CA TYR A 5 5.34 -15.08 1.82
C TYR A 5 6.47 -15.24 0.79
N ILE A 6 6.12 -15.51 -0.45
CA ILE A 6 7.10 -15.71 -1.53
C ILE A 6 6.96 -14.60 -2.56
N ILE A 7 7.98 -13.76 -2.68
CA ILE A 7 8.07 -12.76 -3.75
C ILE A 7 8.60 -13.46 -5.01
N GLU A 8 7.87 -13.36 -6.10
CA GLU A 8 8.29 -13.86 -7.42
C GLU A 8 9.02 -12.72 -8.16
N GLU A 9 10.36 -12.76 -8.22
CA GLU A 9 11.18 -11.68 -8.79
C GLU A 9 10.78 -11.34 -10.23
N GLU A 10 10.47 -12.35 -11.05
CA GLU A 10 10.03 -12.14 -12.44
C GLU A 10 8.76 -11.27 -12.52
N LYS A 11 7.78 -11.56 -11.67
CA LYS A 11 6.52 -10.82 -11.62
C LYS A 11 6.74 -9.40 -11.10
N LEU A 12 7.59 -9.24 -10.08
CA LEU A 12 7.95 -7.94 -9.55
C LEU A 12 8.63 -7.07 -10.61
N ARG A 13 9.62 -7.61 -11.33
CA ARG A 13 10.30 -6.90 -12.42
C ARG A 13 9.37 -6.52 -13.57
N ARG A 14 8.41 -7.38 -13.91
CA ARG A 14 7.38 -7.06 -14.92
C ARG A 14 6.56 -5.83 -14.52
N ASN A 15 6.12 -5.77 -13.26
CA ASN A 15 5.37 -4.61 -12.75
C ASN A 15 6.24 -3.35 -12.76
N LEU A 16 7.48 -3.43 -12.30
CA LEU A 16 8.44 -2.33 -12.29
C LEU A 16 8.72 -1.79 -13.71
N GLN A 17 8.88 -2.68 -14.70
CA GLN A 17 9.08 -2.30 -16.11
C GLN A 17 7.86 -1.54 -16.66
N LEU A 18 6.63 -2.01 -16.36
CA LEU A 18 5.41 -1.32 -16.77
C LEU A 18 5.34 0.07 -16.14
N ILE A 19 5.57 0.18 -14.84
CA ILE A 19 5.53 1.45 -14.10
C ILE A 19 6.59 2.43 -14.64
N ALA A 20 7.82 1.98 -14.85
CA ALA A 20 8.88 2.79 -15.43
C ALA A 20 8.56 3.24 -16.87
N ASN A 21 7.91 2.39 -17.67
CA ASN A 21 7.45 2.78 -19.01
C ASN A 21 6.37 3.86 -18.95
N VAL A 22 5.40 3.75 -18.04
CA VAL A 22 4.37 4.78 -17.81
C VAL A 22 5.02 6.09 -17.38
N ALA A 23 5.92 6.05 -16.38
CA ALA A 23 6.62 7.23 -15.87
C ALA A 23 7.35 7.98 -17.00
N ARG A 24 8.10 7.26 -17.83
CA ARG A 24 8.84 7.83 -18.96
C ARG A 24 7.94 8.41 -20.02
N ARG A 25 6.87 7.70 -20.44
CA ARG A 25 5.94 8.15 -21.50
C ARG A 25 5.07 9.32 -21.05
N ALA A 26 4.64 9.30 -19.79
CA ALA A 26 3.84 10.36 -19.20
C ALA A 26 4.67 11.56 -18.71
N ASN A 27 6.01 11.44 -18.69
CA ASN A 27 6.94 12.42 -18.12
C ASN A 27 6.62 12.78 -16.66
N VAL A 28 6.33 11.76 -15.83
CA VAL A 28 5.99 11.93 -14.42
C VAL A 28 6.97 11.15 -13.54
N GLU A 29 7.12 11.58 -12.32
CA GLU A 29 7.80 10.78 -11.30
C GLU A 29 6.80 9.79 -10.67
N ILE A 30 7.13 8.51 -10.66
CA ILE A 30 6.36 7.48 -9.96
C ILE A 30 7.23 6.90 -8.85
N ILE A 31 6.75 6.98 -7.61
CA ILE A 31 7.49 6.62 -6.40
C ILE A 31 6.76 5.55 -5.60
N LEU A 32 7.51 4.68 -4.92
CA LEU A 32 6.95 3.56 -4.14
C LEU A 32 6.40 4.04 -2.80
N ALA A 33 5.13 3.72 -2.51
CA ALA A 33 4.55 3.98 -1.20
C ALA A 33 4.85 2.84 -0.22
N PHE A 34 5.69 3.09 0.80
CA PHE A 34 6.09 2.09 1.79
C PHE A 34 4.94 1.53 2.61
N LYS A 35 3.89 2.32 2.85
CA LYS A 35 2.66 1.82 3.51
C LYS A 35 2.05 0.60 2.83
N ALA A 36 2.36 0.38 1.55
CA ALA A 36 1.87 -0.78 0.79
C ALA A 36 2.95 -1.86 0.61
N PHE A 37 4.23 -1.48 0.58
CA PHE A 37 5.33 -2.43 0.36
C PHE A 37 6.63 -1.85 0.95
N ALA A 38 7.21 -2.53 1.93
CA ALA A 38 8.42 -2.10 2.63
C ALA A 38 9.44 -3.26 2.84
N LEU A 39 9.43 -4.27 1.98
CA LEU A 39 10.35 -5.41 2.06
C LEU A 39 11.73 -5.00 1.54
N TRP A 40 12.49 -4.32 2.38
CA TRP A 40 13.69 -3.56 2.07
C TRP A 40 14.81 -4.37 1.41
N LYS A 41 14.93 -5.66 1.68
CA LYS A 41 15.93 -6.51 1.00
C LYS A 41 15.70 -6.66 -0.50
N THR A 42 14.51 -6.29 -1.01
CA THR A 42 14.21 -6.24 -2.44
C THR A 42 14.46 -4.87 -3.07
N PHE A 43 14.78 -3.84 -2.29
CA PHE A 43 15.02 -2.48 -2.80
C PHE A 43 16.13 -2.38 -3.87
N PRO A 44 17.19 -3.21 -3.88
CA PRO A 44 18.12 -3.23 -5.00
C PRO A 44 17.44 -3.44 -6.36
N ILE A 45 16.38 -4.28 -6.42
CA ILE A 45 15.61 -4.50 -7.65
C ILE A 45 14.79 -3.24 -8.01
N PHE A 46 14.16 -2.60 -7.02
CA PHE A 46 13.39 -1.36 -7.26
C PHE A 46 14.26 -0.22 -7.80
N ARG A 47 15.48 -0.05 -7.26
CA ARG A 47 16.41 1.02 -7.67
C ARG A 47 16.84 0.95 -9.14
N GLU A 48 16.66 -0.18 -9.81
CA GLU A 48 16.87 -0.30 -11.25
C GLU A 48 15.80 0.46 -12.06
N TYR A 49 14.65 0.81 -11.45
CA TYR A 49 13.48 1.35 -12.14
C TYR A 49 12.96 2.68 -11.58
N ILE A 50 13.14 2.94 -10.28
CA ILE A 50 12.66 4.14 -9.59
C ILE A 50 13.75 4.71 -8.67
N ASN A 51 13.66 6.03 -8.39
CA ASN A 51 14.69 6.76 -7.63
C ASN A 51 14.21 7.26 -6.27
N SER A 52 12.92 7.15 -5.96
CA SER A 52 12.33 7.74 -4.76
C SER A 52 11.21 6.87 -4.19
N THR A 53 10.88 7.14 -2.94
CA THR A 53 9.83 6.47 -2.18
C THR A 53 9.00 7.47 -1.40
N THR A 54 7.83 7.05 -0.92
CA THR A 54 7.08 7.85 0.05
C THR A 54 7.12 7.23 1.43
N ALA A 55 7.10 8.06 2.46
CA ALA A 55 7.07 7.67 3.85
C ALA A 55 5.88 8.31 4.58
N SER A 56 5.33 7.59 5.56
CA SER A 56 4.20 8.05 6.37
C SER A 56 4.55 8.16 7.87
N SER A 57 5.81 7.92 8.21
CA SER A 57 6.34 7.99 9.58
C SER A 57 7.85 8.24 9.58
N LEU A 58 8.42 8.53 10.75
CA LEU A 58 9.87 8.62 10.92
C LEU A 58 10.56 7.29 10.54
N SER A 59 10.00 6.16 10.96
CA SER A 59 10.60 4.84 10.65
C SER A 59 10.65 4.57 9.14
N GLU A 60 9.58 4.91 8.41
CA GLU A 60 9.58 4.77 6.95
C GLU A 60 10.52 5.78 6.27
N ALA A 61 10.62 7.02 6.78
CA ALA A 61 11.55 8.02 6.24
C ALA A 61 13.01 7.61 6.44
N ARG A 62 13.35 7.04 7.60
CA ARG A 62 14.66 6.43 7.86
C ARG A 62 14.92 5.23 6.95
N LEU A 63 13.93 4.34 6.80
CA LEU A 63 14.05 3.18 5.90
C LEU A 63 14.36 3.61 4.45
N ALA A 64 13.74 4.72 3.99
CA ALA A 64 14.03 5.29 2.68
C ALA A 64 15.49 5.77 2.59
N LEU A 65 15.95 6.53 3.56
CA LEU A 65 17.30 7.08 3.55
C LEU A 65 18.37 5.98 3.74
N GLU A 66 18.16 5.10 4.72
CA GLU A 66 19.16 4.11 5.14
C GLU A 66 19.22 2.90 4.19
N GLU A 67 18.06 2.38 3.73
CA GLU A 67 18.00 1.12 2.97
C GLU A 67 17.64 1.32 1.49
N PHE A 68 16.77 2.28 1.16
CA PHE A 68 16.53 2.62 -0.24
C PHE A 68 17.64 3.54 -0.79
N GLY A 69 18.35 4.28 0.06
CA GLY A 69 19.48 5.12 -0.30
C GLY A 69 19.09 6.48 -0.90
N ALA A 70 17.87 6.94 -0.67
CA ALA A 70 17.38 8.25 -1.10
C ALA A 70 16.41 8.83 -0.06
N PRO A 71 16.39 10.18 0.15
CA PRO A 71 15.43 10.80 1.05
C PRO A 71 14.00 10.68 0.50
N ALA A 72 13.04 10.45 1.40
CA ALA A 72 11.66 10.19 1.06
C ALA A 72 10.86 11.43 0.66
N HIS A 73 9.72 11.21 -0.02
CA HIS A 73 8.58 12.13 0.02
C HIS A 73 7.73 11.77 1.23
N THR A 74 7.75 12.60 2.26
CA THR A 74 7.10 12.26 3.53
C THR A 74 5.80 13.01 3.72
N TYR A 75 4.74 12.27 4.02
CA TYR A 75 3.46 12.79 4.46
C TYR A 75 2.95 11.99 5.65
N SER A 76 2.61 12.69 6.74
CA SER A 76 1.88 12.13 7.88
C SER A 76 0.72 13.05 8.27
N PRO A 77 -0.43 12.51 8.71
CA PRO A 77 -1.52 13.35 9.22
C PRO A 77 -1.14 14.12 10.47
N ALA A 78 -0.11 13.68 11.21
CA ALA A 78 0.39 14.35 12.40
C ALA A 78 1.90 14.19 12.53
N TYR A 79 2.58 15.28 12.82
CA TYR A 79 3.97 15.32 13.25
C TYR A 79 4.05 15.77 14.71
N THR A 80 5.13 15.40 15.42
CA THR A 80 5.40 15.81 16.80
C THR A 80 6.70 16.57 16.88
N ASP A 81 6.87 17.37 17.95
CA ASP A 81 8.10 18.12 18.16
C ASP A 81 9.33 17.21 18.26
N ASP A 82 9.14 15.99 18.78
CA ASP A 82 10.23 15.02 18.98
C ASP A 82 10.74 14.39 17.69
N ASN A 83 9.93 14.36 16.62
CA ASN A 83 10.29 13.61 15.41
C ASN A 83 10.42 14.45 14.13
N ILE A 84 9.89 15.68 14.11
CA ILE A 84 9.79 16.48 12.89
C ILE A 84 11.15 16.82 12.28
N GLU A 85 12.15 17.14 13.12
CA GLU A 85 13.49 17.48 12.62
C GLU A 85 14.17 16.28 11.96
N GLU A 86 14.07 15.10 12.57
CA GLU A 86 14.65 13.88 11.98
C GLU A 86 13.91 13.47 10.71
N ILE A 87 12.58 13.58 10.69
CA ILE A 87 11.77 13.38 9.48
C ILE A 87 12.24 14.33 8.38
N ALA A 88 12.41 15.63 8.68
CA ALA A 88 12.89 16.60 7.68
C ALA A 88 14.27 16.25 7.13
N ARG A 89 15.20 15.75 7.98
CA ARG A 89 16.53 15.29 7.53
C ARG A 89 16.46 14.08 6.59
N CYS A 90 15.47 13.21 6.78
CA CYS A 90 15.26 12.03 5.95
C CYS A 90 14.38 12.27 4.72
N SER A 91 13.93 13.52 4.49
CA SER A 91 12.95 13.85 3.46
C SER A 91 13.50 14.80 2.41
N SER A 92 13.20 14.53 1.13
CA SER A 92 13.38 15.47 0.01
C SER A 92 12.14 16.36 -0.17
N HIS A 93 10.96 15.82 0.15
CA HIS A 93 9.69 16.53 0.14
C HIS A 93 8.97 16.24 1.46
N LEU A 94 8.44 17.28 2.10
CA LEU A 94 7.68 17.18 3.34
C LEU A 94 6.31 17.82 3.15
N THR A 95 5.26 17.05 3.31
CA THR A 95 3.89 17.51 3.14
C THR A 95 3.20 17.68 4.48
N PHE A 96 2.73 18.88 4.77
CA PHE A 96 1.91 19.18 5.94
C PHE A 96 0.44 18.88 5.68
N ASN A 97 -0.24 18.38 6.69
CA ASN A 97 -1.65 18.02 6.60
C ASN A 97 -2.60 19.22 6.74
N SER A 98 -2.14 20.30 7.37
CA SER A 98 -2.93 21.52 7.65
C SER A 98 -2.02 22.75 7.71
N LEU A 99 -2.62 23.93 7.59
CA LEU A 99 -1.91 25.20 7.77
C LEU A 99 -1.37 25.35 9.19
N THR A 100 -2.11 24.92 10.20
CA THR A 100 -1.64 24.94 11.61
C THR A 100 -0.44 24.05 11.85
N GLN A 101 -0.37 22.89 11.16
CA GLN A 101 0.80 22.03 11.22
C GLN A 101 1.99 22.67 10.51
N TYR A 102 1.77 23.31 9.36
CA TYR A 102 2.78 24.10 8.67
C TYR A 102 3.30 25.24 9.55
N GLU A 103 2.42 26.08 10.10
CA GLU A 103 2.80 27.21 10.98
C GLU A 103 3.64 26.76 12.17
N ARG A 104 3.35 25.58 12.72
CA ARG A 104 4.08 25.03 13.87
C ARG A 104 5.48 24.58 13.51
N PHE A 105 5.69 23.97 12.34
CA PHE A 105 6.89 23.18 12.07
C PHE A 105 7.78 23.67 10.92
N HIS A 106 7.29 24.56 10.03
CA HIS A 106 8.04 24.95 8.84
C HIS A 106 9.43 25.52 9.14
N SER A 107 9.55 26.34 10.19
CA SER A 107 10.83 26.95 10.58
C SER A 107 11.85 25.91 11.04
N GLN A 108 11.43 24.91 11.82
CA GLN A 108 12.29 23.81 12.26
C GLN A 108 12.78 22.99 11.07
N CYS A 109 11.87 22.66 10.14
CA CYS A 109 12.19 21.91 8.93
C CYS A 109 13.21 22.65 8.05
N SER A 110 13.01 23.96 7.84
CA SER A 110 13.91 24.80 7.05
C SER A 110 15.32 24.91 7.64
N MET A 111 15.44 24.95 8.98
CA MET A 111 16.73 25.06 9.68
C MET A 111 17.56 23.76 9.57
N VAL A 112 16.93 22.59 9.57
CA VAL A 112 17.65 21.31 9.60
C VAL A 112 17.92 20.74 8.21
N ASN A 113 17.13 21.09 7.21
CA ASN A 113 17.29 20.66 5.84
C ASN A 113 16.73 21.69 4.86
N GLY A 114 17.51 22.73 4.56
CA GLY A 114 17.13 23.78 3.61
C GLY A 114 16.89 23.32 2.17
N GLN A 115 17.11 22.03 1.85
CA GLN A 115 16.80 21.43 0.55
C GLN A 115 15.50 20.64 0.54
N CYS A 116 14.83 20.49 1.69
CA CYS A 116 13.56 19.81 1.77
C CYS A 116 12.44 20.70 1.20
N SER A 117 11.81 20.28 0.11
CA SER A 117 10.69 20.97 -0.51
C SER A 117 9.43 20.75 0.32
N MET A 118 8.79 21.84 0.75
CA MET A 118 7.59 21.76 1.59
C MET A 118 6.30 21.89 0.77
N GLY A 119 5.26 21.19 1.18
CA GLY A 119 3.96 21.23 0.54
C GLY A 119 2.80 21.07 1.50
N LEU A 120 1.60 21.24 0.98
CA LEU A 120 0.35 21.02 1.71
C LEU A 120 -0.42 19.86 1.09
N ARG A 121 -1.00 19.02 1.92
CA ARG A 121 -2.03 18.11 1.46
C ARG A 121 -3.33 18.88 1.27
N VAL A 122 -3.92 18.74 0.08
CA VAL A 122 -5.19 19.37 -0.28
C VAL A 122 -6.28 18.32 -0.51
N ASN A 123 -7.51 18.68 -0.17
CA ASN A 123 -8.67 17.83 -0.30
C ASN A 123 -9.65 18.42 -1.33
N PRO A 124 -9.82 17.77 -2.51
CA PRO A 124 -10.77 18.24 -3.51
C PRO A 124 -12.24 17.93 -3.14
N GLU A 125 -12.49 17.30 -1.99
CA GLU A 125 -13.82 16.88 -1.54
C GLU A 125 -14.55 16.00 -2.57
N TYR A 126 -13.75 15.20 -3.29
CA TYR A 126 -14.22 14.26 -4.28
C TYR A 126 -13.39 12.98 -4.24
N SER A 127 -14.06 11.86 -4.12
CA SER A 127 -13.47 10.51 -4.22
C SER A 127 -14.57 9.51 -4.59
N GLU A 128 -14.27 8.56 -5.45
CA GLU A 128 -15.19 7.47 -5.83
C GLU A 128 -14.94 6.20 -5.00
N VAL A 129 -14.16 6.29 -3.94
CA VAL A 129 -13.94 5.17 -3.01
C VAL A 129 -15.18 4.95 -2.18
N GLU A 130 -15.88 3.82 -2.40
CA GLU A 130 -17.15 3.50 -1.75
C GLU A 130 -17.00 3.17 -0.27
N THR A 131 -15.92 2.44 0.09
CA THR A 131 -15.68 2.03 1.47
C THR A 131 -15.18 3.21 2.30
N LEU A 132 -15.97 3.68 3.25
CA LEU A 132 -15.67 4.86 4.08
C LEU A 132 -14.31 4.76 4.79
N LEU A 133 -13.91 3.57 5.22
CA LEU A 133 -12.58 3.33 5.86
C LEU A 133 -11.42 3.77 4.96
N TYR A 134 -11.58 3.68 3.64
CA TYR A 134 -10.55 3.99 2.64
C TYR A 134 -10.84 5.25 1.84
N ASN A 135 -11.96 5.95 2.09
CA ASN A 135 -12.30 7.19 1.41
C ASN A 135 -11.60 8.39 2.07
N PRO A 136 -10.53 8.94 1.48
CA PRO A 136 -9.76 10.02 2.11
C PRO A 136 -10.44 11.39 2.00
N CYS A 137 -11.52 11.50 1.23
CA CYS A 137 -12.27 12.75 1.00
C CYS A 137 -13.68 12.72 1.60
N ALA A 138 -14.00 11.71 2.42
CA ALA A 138 -15.30 11.62 3.09
C ALA A 138 -15.55 12.84 3.99
N PRO A 139 -16.79 13.30 4.15
CA PRO A 139 -17.14 14.38 5.08
C PRO A 139 -16.59 14.10 6.48
N GLY A 140 -15.94 15.10 7.09
CA GLY A 140 -15.29 14.96 8.40
C GLY A 140 -13.93 14.23 8.36
N THR A 141 -13.37 14.01 7.19
CA THR A 141 -12.00 13.45 7.06
C THR A 141 -10.99 14.32 7.80
N ARG A 142 -9.96 13.69 8.36
CA ARG A 142 -8.81 14.39 8.96
C ARG A 142 -7.71 14.76 7.96
N PHE A 143 -7.92 14.53 6.66
CA PHE A 143 -6.89 14.61 5.64
C PHE A 143 -7.02 15.85 4.75
N GLY A 144 -6.00 16.72 4.83
CA GLY A 144 -5.80 17.81 3.89
C GLY A 144 -6.69 19.04 4.13
N VAL A 145 -6.36 20.09 3.41
CA VAL A 145 -6.99 21.42 3.46
C VAL A 145 -7.93 21.57 2.27
N SER A 146 -9.17 22.00 2.47
CA SER A 146 -10.08 22.39 1.40
C SER A 146 -9.73 23.75 0.81
N CYS A 147 -10.19 24.04 -0.40
CA CYS A 147 -9.80 25.27 -1.10
C CYS A 147 -10.27 26.56 -0.40
N ASP A 148 -11.39 26.53 0.31
CA ASP A 148 -11.92 27.66 1.09
C ASP A 148 -11.10 27.99 2.35
N GLN A 149 -10.25 27.06 2.80
CA GLN A 149 -9.34 27.26 3.93
C GLN A 149 -7.98 27.80 3.49
N LEU A 150 -7.66 27.79 2.19
CA LEU A 150 -6.38 28.28 1.70
C LEU A 150 -6.36 29.82 1.61
N PRO A 151 -5.24 30.46 1.98
CA PRO A 151 -5.06 31.90 1.74
C PRO A 151 -4.96 32.19 0.24
N ALA A 152 -5.32 33.38 -0.20
CA ALA A 152 -5.22 33.78 -1.61
C ALA A 152 -3.79 33.66 -2.17
N GLN A 153 -2.79 33.85 -1.32
CA GLN A 153 -1.38 33.64 -1.62
C GLN A 153 -0.81 32.68 -0.57
N LEU A 154 -0.20 31.59 -1.04
CA LEU A 154 0.46 30.62 -0.16
C LEU A 154 1.72 31.23 0.48
N PRO A 155 2.12 30.74 1.66
CA PRO A 155 3.45 30.99 2.18
C PRO A 155 4.53 30.66 1.12
N PRO A 156 5.61 31.49 1.01
CA PRO A 156 6.56 31.40 -0.09
C PRO A 156 7.40 30.11 -0.13
N ASP A 157 7.46 29.38 0.96
CA ASP A 157 8.16 28.10 1.11
C ASP A 157 7.25 26.88 0.89
N ILE A 158 5.94 27.09 0.65
CA ILE A 158 5.05 26.03 0.13
C ILE A 158 5.23 25.93 -1.37
N GLU A 159 5.90 24.85 -1.78
CA GLU A 159 6.31 24.60 -3.16
C GLU A 159 5.42 23.59 -3.89
N GLY A 160 4.52 22.91 -3.19
CA GLY A 160 3.70 21.89 -3.83
C GLY A 160 2.42 21.53 -3.11
N PHE A 161 1.54 20.86 -3.87
CA PHE A 161 0.34 20.24 -3.33
C PHE A 161 0.40 18.71 -3.46
N HIS A 162 -0.10 18.05 -2.42
CA HIS A 162 -0.33 16.60 -2.40
C HIS A 162 -1.83 16.32 -2.31
N CYS A 163 -2.38 15.61 -3.29
CA CYS A 163 -3.79 15.28 -3.39
C CYS A 163 -3.97 13.77 -3.55
N HIS A 164 -4.34 13.08 -2.48
CA HIS A 164 -4.54 11.62 -2.50
C HIS A 164 -6.02 11.29 -2.29
N CYS A 165 -6.69 10.83 -3.36
CA CYS A 165 -8.14 10.64 -3.44
C CYS A 165 -8.56 9.22 -3.86
N HIS A 166 -7.62 8.33 -4.15
CA HIS A 166 -7.87 7.05 -4.79
C HIS A 166 -7.49 5.86 -3.89
N CYS A 167 -8.18 4.74 -4.09
CA CYS A 167 -7.81 3.43 -3.59
C CYS A 167 -8.14 2.40 -4.69
N GLU A 168 -7.13 1.73 -5.25
CA GLU A 168 -7.23 0.71 -6.32
C GLU A 168 -8.11 1.12 -7.51
N SER A 169 -8.01 2.38 -7.88
CA SER A 169 -8.86 3.02 -8.90
C SER A 169 -8.31 2.84 -10.31
N GLY A 170 -9.19 2.91 -11.32
CA GLY A 170 -8.85 2.99 -12.72
C GLY A 170 -8.41 4.40 -13.15
N ALA A 171 -7.88 4.52 -14.37
CA ALA A 171 -7.45 5.80 -14.94
C ALA A 171 -8.63 6.75 -15.24
N ASP A 172 -9.81 6.21 -15.51
CA ASP A 172 -11.05 6.94 -15.70
C ASP A 172 -11.49 7.68 -14.43
N VAL A 173 -11.27 7.07 -13.25
CA VAL A 173 -11.52 7.74 -11.95
C VAL A 173 -10.57 8.92 -11.78
N LEU A 174 -9.28 8.77 -12.13
CA LEU A 174 -8.33 9.87 -12.12
C LEU A 174 -8.77 11.01 -13.05
N GLN A 175 -9.26 10.70 -14.25
CA GLN A 175 -9.78 11.69 -15.19
C GLN A 175 -10.85 12.58 -14.55
N ARG A 176 -11.81 11.98 -13.87
CA ARG A 176 -12.88 12.71 -13.18
C ARG A 176 -12.36 13.50 -11.98
N THR A 177 -11.45 12.91 -11.21
CA THR A 177 -10.84 13.57 -10.05
C THR A 177 -10.01 14.80 -10.44
N LEU A 178 -9.27 14.73 -11.56
CA LEU A 178 -8.51 15.87 -12.06
C LEU A 178 -9.38 17.10 -12.35
N VAL A 179 -10.60 16.92 -12.83
CA VAL A 179 -11.56 18.03 -13.02
C VAL A 179 -11.80 18.76 -11.70
N HIS A 180 -12.03 18.02 -10.61
CA HIS A 180 -12.26 18.62 -9.29
C HIS A 180 -11.00 19.27 -8.71
N ILE A 181 -9.84 18.65 -8.91
CA ILE A 181 -8.55 19.21 -8.48
C ILE A 181 -8.29 20.54 -9.21
N GLU A 182 -8.40 20.57 -10.54
CA GLU A 182 -8.14 21.78 -11.31
C GLU A 182 -9.18 22.88 -11.01
N GLN A 183 -10.46 22.56 -10.92
CA GLN A 183 -11.51 23.53 -10.56
C GLN A 183 -11.28 24.20 -9.20
N LYS A 184 -10.80 23.44 -8.20
CA LYS A 184 -10.65 23.94 -6.85
C LYS A 184 -9.28 24.58 -6.59
N PHE A 185 -8.20 24.02 -7.18
CA PHE A 185 -6.83 24.36 -6.77
C PHE A 185 -5.97 25.00 -7.87
N SER A 186 -6.39 25.05 -9.12
CA SER A 186 -5.60 25.67 -10.19
C SER A 186 -5.22 27.14 -9.96
N PRO A 187 -5.97 27.98 -9.20
CA PRO A 187 -5.53 29.34 -8.89
C PRO A 187 -4.18 29.41 -8.17
N TRP A 188 -3.79 28.39 -7.45
CA TRP A 188 -2.50 28.35 -6.72
C TRP A 188 -1.38 27.67 -7.53
N PHE A 189 -1.69 26.93 -8.60
CA PHE A 189 -0.68 26.20 -9.39
C PHE A 189 0.48 27.11 -9.89
N PRO A 190 0.27 28.39 -10.28
CA PRO A 190 1.39 29.26 -10.65
C PRO A 190 2.43 29.50 -9.55
N GLN A 191 2.09 29.24 -8.27
CA GLN A 191 2.98 29.38 -7.12
C GLN A 191 3.74 28.08 -6.79
N LEU A 192 3.38 26.97 -7.45
CA LEU A 192 3.87 25.64 -7.13
C LEU A 192 4.97 25.18 -8.07
N LYS A 193 5.86 24.33 -7.59
CA LYS A 193 6.87 23.61 -8.36
C LYS A 193 6.43 22.17 -8.67
N TRP A 194 5.60 21.57 -7.82
CA TRP A 194 5.15 20.19 -7.99
C TRP A 194 3.69 19.98 -7.55
N LEU A 195 3.08 18.97 -8.20
CA LEU A 195 1.76 18.44 -7.87
C LEU A 195 1.86 16.93 -7.71
N ASN A 196 1.64 16.44 -6.51
CA ASN A 196 1.61 15.03 -6.19
C ASN A 196 0.14 14.57 -6.15
N LEU A 197 -0.23 13.69 -7.08
CA LEU A 197 -1.59 13.18 -7.21
C LEU A 197 -1.86 11.94 -6.34
N GLY A 198 -0.89 11.59 -5.48
CA GLY A 198 -1.01 10.48 -4.53
C GLY A 198 -0.99 9.10 -5.17
N GLY A 199 -1.46 8.12 -4.41
CA GLY A 199 -1.52 6.70 -4.81
C GLY A 199 -2.92 6.25 -5.19
N GLY A 200 -3.09 4.93 -5.23
CA GLY A 200 -4.36 4.27 -5.59
C GLY A 200 -4.52 4.00 -7.08
N HIS A 201 -3.53 4.34 -7.90
CA HIS A 201 -3.49 4.07 -9.33
C HIS A 201 -2.97 2.64 -9.58
N LEU A 202 -3.87 1.70 -9.81
CA LEU A 202 -3.52 0.28 -9.93
C LEU A 202 -3.14 -0.10 -11.37
N MET A 203 -2.11 0.58 -11.91
CA MET A 203 -1.72 0.51 -13.32
C MET A 203 -1.19 -0.85 -13.79
N THR A 204 -0.88 -1.75 -12.87
CA THR A 204 -0.45 -3.12 -13.16
C THR A 204 -1.59 -4.14 -13.16
N ARG A 205 -2.80 -3.71 -12.80
CA ARG A 205 -4.00 -4.53 -12.94
C ARG A 205 -4.36 -4.65 -14.43
N LYS A 206 -4.77 -5.85 -14.83
CA LYS A 206 -4.98 -6.21 -16.26
C LYS A 206 -5.98 -5.31 -17.00
N ASP A 207 -7.00 -4.81 -16.30
CA ASP A 207 -8.07 -3.97 -16.85
C ASP A 207 -7.79 -2.45 -16.74
N TYR A 208 -6.61 -2.06 -16.27
CA TYR A 208 -6.24 -0.66 -16.13
C TYR A 208 -5.88 -0.04 -17.50
N ASP A 209 -6.49 1.10 -17.82
CA ASP A 209 -6.19 1.83 -19.05
C ASP A 209 -4.91 2.67 -18.90
N VAL A 210 -3.79 2.04 -19.29
CA VAL A 210 -2.45 2.66 -19.25
C VAL A 210 -2.33 3.83 -20.23
N GLU A 211 -2.96 3.75 -21.39
CA GLU A 211 -2.90 4.83 -22.38
C GLU A 211 -3.66 6.06 -21.90
N LEU A 212 -4.77 5.87 -21.21
CA LEU A 212 -5.53 6.97 -20.64
C LEU A 212 -4.71 7.73 -19.58
N ILE A 213 -4.07 7.06 -18.62
CA ILE A 213 -3.27 7.78 -17.61
C ILE A 213 -2.11 8.55 -18.26
N ILE A 214 -1.45 7.98 -19.28
CA ILE A 214 -0.39 8.67 -20.00
C ILE A 214 -0.93 9.92 -20.67
N SER A 215 -2.06 9.84 -21.38
CA SER A 215 -2.71 10.97 -22.02
C SER A 215 -3.13 12.06 -21.02
N LEU A 216 -3.67 11.66 -19.86
CA LEU A 216 -4.06 12.61 -18.80
C LEU A 216 -2.85 13.39 -18.27
N MET A 217 -1.72 12.71 -18.02
CA MET A 217 -0.50 13.38 -17.54
C MET A 217 0.11 14.29 -18.60
N GLN A 218 0.13 13.87 -19.86
CA GLN A 218 0.57 14.72 -20.98
C GLN A 218 -0.30 15.97 -21.07
N GLY A 219 -1.63 15.84 -20.98
CA GLY A 219 -2.54 16.98 -20.97
C GLY A 219 -2.36 17.91 -19.77
N LEU A 220 -1.96 17.41 -18.59
CA LEU A 220 -1.57 18.26 -17.46
C LEU A 220 -0.29 19.03 -17.76
N HIS A 221 0.72 18.40 -18.35
CA HIS A 221 1.97 19.08 -18.73
C HIS A 221 1.75 20.15 -19.82
N GLU A 222 0.82 19.95 -20.74
CA GLU A 222 0.45 20.97 -21.73
C GLU A 222 -0.14 22.22 -21.06
N ARG A 223 -0.98 22.04 -20.02
CA ARG A 223 -1.62 23.15 -19.29
C ARG A 223 -0.69 23.79 -18.27
N TYR A 224 0.16 22.98 -17.61
CA TYR A 224 1.03 23.41 -16.52
C TYR A 224 2.46 22.90 -16.72
N PRO A 225 3.20 23.38 -17.75
CA PRO A 225 4.50 22.83 -18.15
C PRO A 225 5.62 23.02 -17.11
N TRP A 226 5.42 23.87 -16.12
CA TRP A 226 6.37 24.11 -15.04
C TRP A 226 6.20 23.16 -13.84
N LEU A 227 5.04 22.47 -13.73
CA LEU A 227 4.75 21.59 -12.61
C LEU A 227 5.40 20.21 -12.82
N LYS A 228 6.17 19.78 -11.84
CA LYS A 228 6.57 18.38 -11.72
C LYS A 228 5.38 17.58 -11.21
N ILE A 229 4.94 16.59 -11.97
CA ILE A 229 3.84 15.69 -11.56
C ILE A 229 4.41 14.43 -10.91
N ILE A 230 3.84 14.04 -9.77
CA ILE A 230 4.27 12.89 -8.97
C ILE A 230 3.07 11.98 -8.72
N LEU A 231 3.29 10.65 -8.81
CA LEU A 231 2.33 9.61 -8.45
C LEU A 231 2.94 8.68 -7.41
N GLU A 232 2.15 8.23 -6.44
CA GLU A 232 2.58 7.38 -5.31
C GLU A 232 1.83 6.05 -5.26
N PRO A 233 1.77 5.25 -6.34
CA PRO A 233 1.12 3.95 -6.27
C PRO A 233 1.84 3.07 -5.24
N GLY A 234 1.08 2.25 -4.54
CA GLY A 234 1.61 1.27 -3.61
C GLY A 234 1.39 -0.15 -4.13
N SER A 235 0.14 -0.62 -4.09
CA SER A 235 -0.26 -1.96 -4.55
C SER A 235 0.23 -2.27 -5.96
N ALA A 236 0.23 -1.29 -6.87
CA ALA A 236 0.62 -1.51 -8.27
C ALA A 236 2.04 -2.08 -8.43
N PHE A 237 2.97 -1.75 -7.54
CA PHE A 237 4.32 -2.29 -7.60
C PHE A 237 4.37 -3.79 -7.32
N ALA A 238 3.62 -4.24 -6.32
CA ALA A 238 3.64 -5.62 -5.84
C ALA A 238 2.34 -6.41 -6.17
N TRP A 239 1.49 -5.88 -7.07
CA TRP A 239 0.26 -6.52 -7.50
C TRP A 239 0.54 -7.88 -8.16
N GLN A 240 -0.06 -8.93 -7.62
CA GLN A 240 0.09 -10.32 -8.08
C GLN A 240 1.56 -10.78 -8.18
N THR A 241 2.42 -10.29 -7.29
CA THR A 241 3.83 -10.66 -7.32
C THR A 241 4.18 -11.83 -6.41
N GLY A 242 3.22 -12.40 -5.69
CA GLY A 242 3.49 -13.63 -4.98
C GLY A 242 2.44 -14.01 -3.94
N PRO A 243 2.47 -15.29 -3.52
CA PRO A 243 1.52 -15.87 -2.57
C PRO A 243 2.00 -15.83 -1.13
N LEU A 244 1.05 -16.13 -0.22
CA LEU A 244 1.31 -16.72 1.09
C LEU A 244 1.05 -18.23 1.00
N VAL A 245 2.06 -19.03 1.29
CA VAL A 245 1.96 -20.49 1.39
C VAL A 245 1.70 -20.85 2.84
N SER A 246 0.64 -21.61 3.10
CA SER A 246 0.26 -22.15 4.41
C SER A 246 -0.04 -23.64 4.31
N HIS A 247 -0.24 -24.29 5.45
CA HIS A 247 -0.52 -25.72 5.52
C HIS A 247 -1.68 -26.01 6.46
N VAL A 248 -2.45 -27.04 6.13
CA VAL A 248 -3.49 -27.57 7.02
C VAL A 248 -2.84 -28.22 8.24
N VAL A 249 -3.17 -27.77 9.43
CA VAL A 249 -2.67 -28.33 10.70
C VAL A 249 -3.71 -29.18 11.43
N ASP A 250 -5.00 -28.94 11.16
CA ASP A 250 -6.11 -29.74 11.67
C ASP A 250 -7.36 -29.59 10.80
N ILE A 251 -8.28 -30.53 10.88
CA ILE A 251 -9.59 -30.46 10.24
C ILE A 251 -10.64 -30.79 11.29
N VAL A 252 -11.52 -29.83 11.56
CA VAL A 252 -12.63 -30.01 12.51
C VAL A 252 -13.97 -29.94 11.78
N GLU A 253 -14.95 -30.68 12.30
CA GLU A 253 -16.31 -30.64 11.76
C GLU A 253 -17.31 -30.36 12.88
N ASP A 254 -18.16 -29.36 12.69
CA ASP A 254 -19.29 -29.07 13.55
C ASP A 254 -20.53 -28.77 12.70
N LYS A 255 -21.64 -29.45 13.01
CA LYS A 255 -22.93 -29.27 12.33
C LYS A 255 -22.87 -29.31 10.82
N GLY A 256 -22.03 -30.19 10.26
CA GLY A 256 -21.83 -30.37 8.82
C GLY A 256 -20.95 -29.31 8.15
N ILE A 257 -20.32 -28.42 8.91
CA ILE A 257 -19.33 -27.47 8.42
C ILE A 257 -17.94 -28.02 8.75
N ARG A 258 -17.18 -28.32 7.70
CA ARG A 258 -15.77 -28.69 7.85
C ARG A 258 -14.89 -27.44 7.80
N THR A 259 -14.02 -27.29 8.79
CA THR A 259 -13.06 -26.19 8.85
C THR A 259 -11.64 -26.77 8.81
N ALA A 260 -10.88 -26.41 7.79
CA ALA A 260 -9.45 -26.66 7.75
C ALA A 260 -8.75 -25.53 8.53
N ILE A 261 -8.10 -25.89 9.64
CA ILE A 261 -7.28 -24.97 10.45
C ILE A 261 -5.90 -24.94 9.83
N LEU A 262 -5.40 -23.73 9.57
CA LEU A 262 -4.12 -23.48 8.92
C LEU A 262 -3.04 -23.06 9.92
N ASP A 263 -1.77 -23.18 9.55
CA ASP A 263 -0.62 -22.68 10.30
C ASP A 263 -0.43 -21.15 10.19
N VAL A 264 -1.39 -20.43 9.66
CA VAL A 264 -1.49 -18.97 9.61
C VAL A 264 -2.72 -18.48 10.37
N SER A 265 -2.74 -17.20 10.72
CA SER A 265 -3.90 -16.51 11.29
C SER A 265 -4.32 -15.38 10.35
N PHE A 266 -5.59 -15.29 10.04
CA PHE A 266 -6.11 -14.21 9.20
C PHE A 266 -6.00 -12.85 9.90
N THR A 267 -6.27 -12.81 11.21
CA THR A 267 -6.14 -11.59 12.00
C THR A 267 -4.68 -11.13 12.16
N CYS A 268 -3.72 -12.06 12.13
CA CYS A 268 -2.30 -11.73 12.29
C CYS A 268 -1.60 -11.48 10.95
N HIS A 269 -1.91 -12.27 9.93
CA HIS A 269 -1.11 -12.36 8.72
C HIS A 269 -1.84 -11.85 7.46
N MET A 270 -3.16 -11.72 7.51
CA MET A 270 -4.01 -11.20 6.42
C MET A 270 -5.14 -10.32 6.98
N PRO A 271 -4.84 -9.30 7.83
CA PRO A 271 -5.88 -8.53 8.50
C PRO A 271 -6.80 -7.78 7.52
N ASP A 272 -6.33 -7.41 6.33
CA ASP A 272 -7.16 -6.76 5.31
C ASP A 272 -8.34 -7.64 4.87
N CYS A 273 -8.20 -8.96 4.86
CA CYS A 273 -9.32 -9.87 4.55
C CYS A 273 -10.47 -9.76 5.55
N LEU A 274 -10.18 -9.35 6.79
CA LEU A 274 -11.18 -9.13 7.84
C LEU A 274 -11.65 -7.67 7.91
N GLU A 275 -10.74 -6.71 7.74
CA GLU A 275 -11.02 -5.27 7.79
C GLU A 275 -11.81 -4.78 6.58
N MET A 276 -11.47 -5.27 5.39
CA MET A 276 -12.08 -4.94 4.11
C MET A 276 -12.98 -6.05 3.56
N PRO A 277 -13.51 -6.92 4.33
CA PRO A 277 -14.01 -8.29 4.07
C PRO A 277 -13.96 -8.70 2.58
N TYR A 278 -12.77 -8.86 2.03
CA TYR A 278 -12.58 -9.47 0.72
C TYR A 278 -12.09 -10.90 0.87
N MET A 279 -12.39 -11.72 -0.14
CA MET A 279 -11.95 -13.12 -0.16
C MET A 279 -10.78 -13.26 -1.12
N PRO A 280 -9.59 -13.65 -0.60
CA PRO A 280 -8.42 -13.88 -1.45
C PRO A 280 -8.65 -15.06 -2.39
N GLU A 281 -8.00 -15.05 -3.53
CA GLU A 281 -7.92 -16.21 -4.40
C GLU A 281 -7.09 -17.29 -3.71
N VAL A 282 -7.64 -18.52 -3.68
CA VAL A 282 -6.95 -19.71 -3.19
C VAL A 282 -6.61 -20.58 -4.38
N ARG A 283 -5.31 -20.89 -4.55
CA ARG A 283 -4.81 -21.68 -5.70
C ARG A 283 -5.49 -23.03 -5.78
N GLY A 284 -6.06 -23.32 -6.94
CA GLY A 284 -6.71 -24.61 -7.21
C GLY A 284 -8.07 -24.80 -6.53
N ALA A 285 -8.59 -23.82 -5.82
CA ALA A 285 -9.88 -23.90 -5.16
C ALA A 285 -10.83 -22.79 -5.64
N LYS A 286 -12.14 -23.02 -5.49
CA LYS A 286 -13.18 -22.06 -5.89
C LYS A 286 -13.95 -21.59 -4.67
N ILE A 287 -14.13 -20.30 -4.53
CA ILE A 287 -14.96 -19.73 -3.45
C ILE A 287 -16.39 -20.21 -3.58
N VAL A 288 -16.98 -20.58 -2.45
CA VAL A 288 -18.36 -21.05 -2.37
C VAL A 288 -19.23 -19.95 -1.76
N ASN A 289 -20.11 -19.37 -2.59
CA ASN A 289 -21.04 -18.33 -2.19
C ASN A 289 -22.35 -18.94 -1.68
N GLY A 290 -22.78 -18.56 -0.46
CA GLY A 290 -24.06 -18.91 0.14
C GLY A 290 -24.03 -20.06 1.16
N LYS A 291 -24.85 -19.93 2.20
CA LYS A 291 -24.91 -20.87 3.34
C LYS A 291 -25.38 -22.28 2.95
N CYS A 292 -26.22 -22.43 1.91
CA CYS A 292 -26.78 -23.72 1.52
C CYS A 292 -25.81 -24.63 0.76
N SER A 293 -24.78 -24.07 0.13
CA SER A 293 -23.82 -24.84 -0.65
C SER A 293 -22.70 -25.49 0.21
N MET A 294 -22.62 -25.16 1.50
CA MET A 294 -21.62 -25.73 2.43
C MET A 294 -22.04 -27.08 3.01
N PHE A 295 -23.34 -27.40 3.06
CA PHE A 295 -23.84 -28.65 3.61
C PHE A 295 -23.77 -29.76 2.58
N ASN A 296 -23.11 -30.87 2.95
CA ASN A 296 -22.95 -32.09 2.15
C ASN A 296 -22.09 -31.98 0.87
N ALA A 297 -21.33 -30.91 0.64
CA ALA A 297 -20.38 -30.84 -0.44
C ALA A 297 -19.06 -31.52 -0.01
N PRO A 298 -18.62 -32.61 -0.66
CA PRO A 298 -17.55 -33.48 -0.12
C PRO A 298 -16.17 -32.82 -0.03
N PHE A 299 -15.93 -31.72 -0.74
CA PHE A 299 -14.61 -31.07 -0.84
C PHE A 299 -14.65 -29.58 -0.47
N VAL A 300 -15.72 -29.13 0.19
CA VAL A 300 -15.85 -27.76 0.67
C VAL A 300 -15.35 -27.65 2.11
N TYR A 301 -14.43 -26.70 2.32
CA TYR A 301 -13.87 -26.39 3.62
C TYR A 301 -13.92 -24.88 3.88
N ARG A 302 -14.35 -24.49 5.08
CA ARG A 302 -14.08 -23.17 5.62
C ARG A 302 -12.61 -23.11 6.02
N LEU A 303 -11.93 -22.01 5.72
CA LEU A 303 -10.54 -21.83 6.13
C LEU A 303 -10.49 -21.07 7.46
N GLY A 304 -9.90 -21.66 8.47
CA GLY A 304 -9.73 -21.15 9.82
C GLY A 304 -8.26 -20.87 10.12
N GLY A 305 -7.99 -19.78 10.83
CA GLY A 305 -6.65 -19.47 11.36
C GLY A 305 -6.37 -20.17 12.68
N ASN A 306 -5.12 -20.04 13.14
CA ASN A 306 -4.61 -20.69 14.37
C ASN A 306 -4.63 -19.78 15.61
N SER A 307 -5.25 -18.59 15.55
CA SER A 307 -5.40 -17.75 16.74
C SER A 307 -6.59 -18.16 17.62
N CYS A 308 -6.60 -17.68 18.86
CA CYS A 308 -7.73 -17.87 19.77
C CYS A 308 -8.90 -16.89 19.52
N LEU A 309 -8.82 -16.05 18.49
CA LEU A 309 -9.93 -15.18 18.09
C LEU A 309 -11.01 -16.04 17.42
N SER A 310 -12.22 -16.07 17.97
CA SER A 310 -13.32 -16.89 17.43
C SER A 310 -13.71 -16.51 15.99
N GLY A 311 -13.43 -15.28 15.54
CA GLY A 311 -13.65 -14.78 14.20
C GLY A 311 -12.47 -14.96 13.23
N ASP A 312 -11.42 -15.69 13.63
CA ASP A 312 -10.23 -15.93 12.81
C ASP A 312 -10.51 -16.99 11.73
N PHE A 313 -11.43 -16.71 10.85
CA PHE A 313 -11.75 -17.54 9.70
C PHE A 313 -12.27 -16.67 8.52
N LEU A 314 -12.13 -17.19 7.32
CA LEU A 314 -12.71 -16.60 6.10
C LEU A 314 -13.92 -17.42 5.61
N ALA A 315 -14.28 -17.26 4.34
CA ALA A 315 -15.33 -18.01 3.66
C ALA A 315 -14.98 -19.51 3.51
N SER A 316 -15.69 -20.19 2.65
CA SER A 316 -15.46 -21.58 2.29
C SER A 316 -15.03 -21.69 0.84
N TRP A 317 -14.18 -22.69 0.54
CA TRP A 317 -13.72 -23.02 -0.79
C TRP A 317 -13.93 -24.49 -1.11
N ASP A 318 -14.28 -24.77 -2.37
CA ASP A 318 -14.30 -26.11 -2.93
C ASP A 318 -12.93 -26.41 -3.56
N PHE A 319 -12.24 -27.37 -3.00
CA PHE A 319 -10.90 -27.82 -3.45
C PHE A 319 -10.98 -28.89 -4.53
N GLY A 320 -12.16 -29.45 -4.83
CA GLY A 320 -12.34 -30.54 -5.77
C GLY A 320 -11.75 -31.89 -5.33
N HIS A 321 -11.12 -31.93 -4.16
CA HIS A 321 -10.56 -33.14 -3.51
C HIS A 321 -10.59 -32.98 -1.99
N PRO A 322 -10.49 -34.09 -1.21
CA PRO A 322 -10.41 -33.99 0.23
C PRO A 322 -9.07 -33.38 0.66
N LEU A 323 -9.11 -32.47 1.65
CA LEU A 323 -7.92 -31.97 2.31
C LEU A 323 -7.50 -32.91 3.46
N ALA A 324 -6.19 -32.99 3.69
CA ALA A 324 -5.56 -33.70 4.79
C ALA A 324 -4.59 -32.76 5.55
N VAL A 325 -4.25 -33.11 6.80
CA VAL A 325 -3.19 -32.43 7.56
C VAL A 325 -1.88 -32.53 6.78
N GLY A 326 -1.22 -31.38 6.61
CA GLY A 326 0.02 -31.24 5.83
C GLY A 326 -0.19 -30.75 4.40
N ASP A 327 -1.43 -30.72 3.89
CA ASP A 327 -1.70 -30.16 2.56
C ASP A 327 -1.44 -28.67 2.53
N GLU A 328 -0.89 -28.18 1.40
CA GLU A 328 -0.68 -26.75 1.17
C GLU A 328 -2.01 -26.05 0.84
N VAL A 329 -2.21 -24.87 1.43
CA VAL A 329 -3.23 -23.91 1.07
C VAL A 329 -2.53 -22.61 0.72
N ILE A 330 -2.64 -22.21 -0.55
CA ILE A 330 -1.86 -21.09 -1.11
C ILE A 330 -2.81 -19.93 -1.43
N PHE A 331 -2.60 -18.82 -0.73
CA PHE A 331 -3.33 -17.57 -0.96
C PHE A 331 -2.55 -16.72 -1.95
N GLU A 332 -3.18 -16.37 -3.07
CA GLU A 332 -2.57 -15.53 -4.10
C GLU A 332 -2.58 -14.04 -3.72
N ASP A 333 -1.64 -13.29 -4.29
CA ASP A 333 -1.55 -11.82 -4.16
C ASP A 333 -1.40 -11.30 -2.72
N MET A 334 -0.48 -11.92 -1.96
CA MET A 334 -0.27 -11.62 -0.53
C MET A 334 0.97 -10.77 -0.23
N ILE A 335 1.54 -10.08 -1.22
CA ILE A 335 2.82 -9.35 -1.03
C ILE A 335 2.62 -7.87 -0.71
N HIS A 336 1.64 -7.18 -1.30
CA HIS A 336 1.35 -5.79 -0.98
C HIS A 336 0.36 -5.67 0.20
N TYR A 337 0.43 -4.58 0.94
CA TYR A 337 -0.32 -4.29 2.17
C TYR A 337 -0.27 -5.40 3.23
N THR A 338 -0.55 -6.64 2.88
CA THR A 338 -0.55 -7.78 3.78
C THR A 338 0.73 -7.86 4.62
N THR A 339 1.91 -7.79 3.97
CA THR A 339 3.20 -7.93 4.66
C THR A 339 3.55 -6.76 5.59
N VAL A 340 2.96 -5.58 5.39
CA VAL A 340 3.22 -4.38 6.22
C VAL A 340 2.19 -4.19 7.33
N LYS A 341 1.08 -4.94 7.33
CA LYS A 341 0.00 -4.85 8.33
C LYS A 341 -0.01 -6.01 9.33
N THR A 342 0.94 -6.93 9.26
CA THR A 342 1.00 -8.10 10.12
C THR A 342 1.16 -7.74 11.59
N ASN A 343 0.66 -8.60 12.48
CA ASN A 343 0.83 -8.51 13.91
C ASN A 343 1.09 -9.90 14.53
N MET A 344 1.41 -9.96 15.82
CA MET A 344 1.70 -11.19 16.54
C MET A 344 0.73 -11.43 17.70
N PHE A 345 -0.57 -11.23 17.45
CA PHE A 345 -1.60 -11.55 18.44
C PHE A 345 -1.49 -13.04 18.87
N ASN A 346 -1.74 -13.34 20.14
CA ASN A 346 -1.52 -14.65 20.78
C ASN A 346 -0.07 -15.17 20.74
N GLY A 347 0.92 -14.36 20.37
CA GLY A 347 2.31 -14.79 20.18
C GLY A 347 2.53 -15.64 18.93
N ILE A 348 1.60 -15.59 17.98
CA ILE A 348 1.74 -16.31 16.70
C ILE A 348 2.87 -15.67 15.90
N THR A 349 3.84 -16.50 15.53
CA THR A 349 5.02 -16.07 14.76
C THR A 349 4.61 -15.68 13.34
N HIS A 350 5.18 -14.58 12.82
CA HIS A 350 4.98 -14.20 11.43
C HIS A 350 5.44 -15.31 10.47
N PRO A 351 4.76 -15.45 9.30
CA PRO A 351 5.29 -16.22 8.20
C PRO A 351 6.67 -15.71 7.79
N ASP A 352 7.53 -16.61 7.36
CA ASP A 352 8.81 -16.24 6.77
C ASP A 352 8.60 -15.38 5.52
N ILE A 353 9.64 -14.63 5.14
CA ILE A 353 9.65 -13.88 3.88
C ILE A 353 10.76 -14.45 3.00
N ALA A 354 10.41 -14.84 1.79
CA ALA A 354 11.35 -15.39 0.80
C ALA A 354 11.17 -14.69 -0.56
N ILE A 355 12.22 -14.80 -1.38
CA ILE A 355 12.16 -14.40 -2.79
C ILE A 355 12.53 -15.58 -3.67
N ARG A 356 11.78 -15.79 -4.74
CA ARG A 356 12.14 -16.70 -5.82
C ARG A 356 12.82 -15.91 -6.91
N HIS A 357 14.10 -16.14 -7.08
CA HIS A 357 14.93 -15.49 -8.09
C HIS A 357 14.63 -15.94 -9.52
N LEU A 358 15.16 -15.19 -10.50
CA LEU A 358 14.96 -15.48 -11.92
C LEU A 358 15.51 -16.86 -12.34
N ASP A 359 16.51 -17.38 -11.64
CA ASP A 359 17.07 -18.72 -11.87
C ASP A 359 16.27 -19.85 -11.19
N GLY A 360 15.16 -19.50 -10.51
CA GLY A 360 14.28 -20.41 -9.79
C GLY A 360 14.73 -20.71 -8.35
N THR A 361 15.87 -20.21 -7.89
CA THR A 361 16.31 -20.40 -6.50
C THR A 361 15.40 -19.67 -5.54
N LEU A 362 15.17 -20.24 -4.35
CA LEU A 362 14.38 -19.65 -3.28
C LEU A 362 15.33 -19.22 -2.17
N GLU A 363 15.39 -17.92 -1.90
CA GLU A 363 16.16 -17.32 -0.80
C GLU A 363 15.22 -16.88 0.32
N THR A 364 15.51 -17.28 1.57
CA THR A 364 14.80 -16.76 2.75
C THR A 364 15.37 -15.40 3.13
N LEU A 365 14.61 -14.35 2.94
CA LEU A 365 14.99 -12.98 3.29
C LEU A 365 14.85 -12.72 4.80
N ARG A 366 13.82 -13.26 5.45
CA ARG A 366 13.56 -13.11 6.89
C ARG A 366 12.96 -14.38 7.45
N HIS A 367 13.53 -14.86 8.54
CA HIS A 367 12.97 -15.88 9.43
C HIS A 367 12.61 -15.23 10.77
N TYR A 368 11.41 -15.50 11.28
CA TYR A 368 10.92 -14.97 12.55
C TYR A 368 10.98 -16.02 13.65
N THR A 369 11.28 -15.57 14.86
CA THR A 369 11.52 -16.41 16.03
C THR A 369 10.73 -15.94 17.26
N TYR A 370 10.76 -16.70 18.33
CA TYR A 370 10.23 -16.28 19.63
C TYR A 370 10.81 -14.92 20.10
N ALA A 371 12.07 -14.62 19.78
CA ALA A 371 12.68 -13.36 20.17
C ALA A 371 11.95 -12.15 19.57
N ASP A 372 11.48 -12.24 18.33
CA ASP A 372 10.71 -11.17 17.67
C ASP A 372 9.39 -10.86 18.41
N TYR A 373 8.76 -11.86 19.01
CA TYR A 373 7.57 -11.65 19.84
C TYR A 373 7.94 -11.09 21.20
N ARG A 374 8.89 -11.72 21.90
CA ARG A 374 9.31 -11.33 23.27
C ARG A 374 9.78 -9.88 23.29
N ASP A 375 10.69 -9.50 22.38
CA ASP A 375 11.40 -8.20 22.40
C ASP A 375 10.49 -7.01 22.05
N ARG A 376 9.28 -7.28 21.50
CA ARG A 376 8.29 -6.23 21.30
C ARG A 376 7.37 -6.03 22.52
N MET A 377 7.42 -6.88 23.53
CA MET A 377 6.49 -6.83 24.67
C MET A 377 7.06 -6.03 25.85
N ASP A 378 8.38 -5.87 25.92
CA ASP A 378 9.09 -5.17 26.99
C ASP A 378 10.10 -4.16 26.40
#